data_fb94b02ac30df9dae5e2f97f99f1a219
#
_entry.id   fb94b02ac30df9dae5e2f97f99f1a219
#
_cell.length_a   1.000
_cell.length_b   1.000
_cell.length_c   1.000
_cell.angle_alpha   90.00
_cell.angle_beta   90.00
_cell.angle_gamma   90.00
#
_symmetry.space_group_name_H-M   'P 1'
#
loop_
_entity.id
_entity.type
_entity.pdbx_description
1 polymer ?
#
loop_
_entity_poly.entity_id
_entity_poly.type
_entity_poly.pdbx_seq_one_letter_code
_entity_poly.pdbx_strand_id
1 'polypeptide(L)'
;NTLDEVIVTSYSTTAKQSFTGTAKVVDAKNIERKNFSNISKGLAGEAAGVTVINSSGQPGTAAAIRIRGIGTVNGSRGPLYVLDGVPFEGNINSINPGDIENTTILKDAAATAIYGSRGANGVVVINTKKGSKTGDAVIELELKSGQNMSLLPRYSTIKSPEQYIGLTWEGWFNR
;
A
#
# COMPACT_ATOMS: atom_id res chain seq x y z
N ASN A 1 8.43 -29.51 -10.18
CA ASN A 1 9.12 -28.70 -9.17
C ASN A 1 8.13 -27.65 -8.68
N THR A 2 7.33 -28.00 -7.69
CA THR A 2 6.58 -27.04 -6.90
C THR A 2 7.59 -26.35 -6.01
N LEU A 3 7.94 -25.10 -6.31
CA LEU A 3 8.71 -24.25 -5.41
C LEU A 3 7.84 -24.10 -4.16
N ASP A 4 8.30 -24.62 -3.03
CA ASP A 4 7.63 -24.44 -1.75
C ASP A 4 7.59 -22.94 -1.46
N GLU A 5 6.40 -22.36 -1.53
CA GLU A 5 6.18 -20.96 -1.19
C GLU A 5 6.49 -20.76 0.29
N VAL A 6 7.56 -20.05 0.58
CA VAL A 6 8.05 -19.83 1.95
C VAL A 6 7.46 -18.54 2.47
N ILE A 7 6.84 -18.60 3.65
CA ILE A 7 6.38 -17.42 4.36
C ILE A 7 7.51 -16.93 5.25
N VAL A 8 7.98 -15.72 4.97
CA VAL A 8 8.98 -15.04 5.79
C VAL A 8 8.25 -14.19 6.83
N THR A 9 8.35 -14.58 8.08
CA THR A 9 8.03 -13.72 9.22
C THR A 9 9.33 -13.13 9.76
N SER A 10 9.26 -12.00 10.44
CA SER A 10 10.46 -11.26 10.90
C SER A 10 11.45 -12.11 11.75
N TYR A 11 10.99 -13.22 12.31
CA TYR A 11 11.77 -14.06 13.21
C TYR A 11 12.00 -15.48 12.70
N SER A 12 11.28 -15.91 11.66
CA SER A 12 11.45 -17.26 11.11
C SER A 12 10.97 -17.33 9.66
N THR A 13 11.61 -18.22 8.92
CA THR A 13 11.13 -18.67 7.60
C THR A 13 10.41 -19.98 7.79
N THR A 14 9.12 -20.04 7.46
CA THR A 14 8.32 -21.23 7.64
C THR A 14 7.69 -21.62 6.29
N ALA A 15 7.71 -22.91 5.95
CA ALA A 15 7.01 -23.37 4.77
C ALA A 15 5.51 -23.06 4.89
N LYS A 16 4.88 -22.58 3.82
CA LYS A 16 3.47 -22.18 3.81
C LYS A 16 2.53 -23.27 4.33
N GLN A 17 2.87 -24.52 4.09
CA GLN A 17 2.08 -25.70 4.53
C GLN A 17 2.07 -25.89 6.05
N SER A 18 3.12 -25.45 6.75
CA SER A 18 3.23 -25.54 8.21
C SER A 18 2.79 -24.27 8.93
N PHE A 19 2.44 -23.22 8.19
CA PHE A 19 1.95 -21.97 8.77
C PHE A 19 0.45 -22.04 9.04
N THR A 20 0.06 -22.05 10.30
CA THR A 20 -1.35 -22.16 10.73
C THR A 20 -2.17 -20.89 10.57
N GLY A 21 -1.53 -19.75 10.31
CA GLY A 21 -2.17 -18.45 10.14
C GLY A 21 -2.50 -18.13 8.68
N THR A 22 -3.37 -17.14 8.47
CA THR A 22 -3.68 -16.63 7.12
C THR A 22 -2.67 -15.55 6.73
N ALA A 23 -1.69 -15.95 5.91
CA ALA A 23 -0.72 -15.03 5.31
C ALA A 23 -0.83 -15.04 3.79
N LYS A 24 -0.56 -13.91 3.17
CA LYS A 24 -0.42 -13.78 1.71
C LYS A 24 0.92 -13.16 1.38
N VAL A 25 1.74 -13.89 0.64
CA VAL A 25 2.99 -13.38 0.10
C VAL A 25 2.68 -12.71 -1.24
N VAL A 26 3.22 -11.52 -1.44
CA VAL A 26 3.14 -10.74 -2.67
C VAL A 26 4.58 -10.53 -3.16
N ASP A 27 4.90 -11.10 -4.30
CA ASP A 27 6.22 -10.96 -4.92
C ASP A 27 6.43 -9.54 -5.45
N ALA A 28 7.66 -9.05 -5.35
CA ALA A 28 8.06 -7.76 -5.90
C ALA A 28 7.69 -7.59 -7.38
N LYS A 29 7.86 -8.65 -8.18
CA LYS A 29 7.51 -8.65 -9.61
C LYS A 29 6.05 -8.26 -9.88
N ASN A 30 5.12 -8.61 -8.98
CA ASN A 30 3.72 -8.25 -9.13
C ASN A 30 3.49 -6.76 -8.83
N ILE A 31 4.26 -6.19 -7.90
CA ILE A 31 4.21 -4.77 -7.54
C ILE A 31 4.87 -3.93 -8.64
N GLU A 32 6.03 -4.36 -9.12
CA GLU A 32 6.79 -3.71 -10.20
C GLU A 32 6.01 -3.63 -11.50
N ARG A 33 5.33 -4.73 -11.91
CA ARG A 33 4.50 -4.78 -13.13
C ARG A 33 3.39 -3.73 -13.14
N LYS A 34 2.89 -3.34 -11.99
CA LYS A 34 1.82 -2.34 -11.87
C LYS A 34 2.32 -0.91 -12.01
N ASN A 35 3.63 -0.72 -12.05
CA ASN A 35 4.28 0.58 -12.27
C ASN A 35 3.80 1.70 -11.30
N PHE A 36 3.41 1.34 -10.09
CA PHE A 36 3.05 2.32 -9.08
C PHE A 36 4.30 2.95 -8.46
N SER A 37 4.24 4.26 -8.29
CA SER A 37 5.29 5.00 -7.58
C SER A 37 5.30 4.74 -6.07
N ASN A 38 4.24 4.11 -5.53
CA ASN A 38 4.03 3.92 -4.10
C ASN A 38 3.67 2.47 -3.78
N ILE A 39 4.31 1.89 -2.77
CA ILE A 39 4.04 0.54 -2.27
C ILE A 39 2.58 0.39 -1.84
N SER A 40 2.03 1.39 -1.14
CA SER A 40 0.66 1.35 -0.65
C SER A 40 -0.36 1.12 -1.78
N LYS A 41 -0.15 1.72 -2.94
CA LYS A 41 -0.99 1.50 -4.13
C LYS A 41 -0.73 0.14 -4.78
N GLY A 42 0.52 -0.32 -4.77
CA GLY A 42 0.92 -1.62 -5.32
C GLY A 42 0.23 -2.81 -4.65
N LEU A 43 -0.08 -2.69 -3.36
CA LEU A 43 -0.78 -3.73 -2.59
C LEU A 43 -2.29 -3.81 -2.88
N ALA A 44 -2.84 -2.87 -3.67
CA ALA A 44 -4.26 -2.90 -4.02
C ALA A 44 -4.60 -4.14 -4.85
N GLY A 45 -5.58 -4.92 -4.38
CA GLY A 45 -6.07 -6.12 -5.06
C GLY A 45 -5.16 -7.36 -4.94
N GLU A 46 -4.01 -7.27 -4.25
CA GLU A 46 -3.10 -8.42 -4.11
C GLU A 46 -3.57 -9.45 -3.09
N ALA A 47 -4.33 -9.04 -2.10
CA ALA A 47 -4.80 -9.94 -1.07
C ALA A 47 -6.27 -9.72 -0.71
N ALA A 48 -7.03 -10.81 -0.60
CA ALA A 48 -8.40 -10.75 -0.11
C ALA A 48 -8.45 -10.20 1.32
N GLY A 49 -9.41 -9.30 1.61
CA GLY A 49 -9.55 -8.65 2.91
C GLY A 49 -8.58 -7.48 3.14
N VAL A 50 -7.81 -7.09 2.13
CA VAL A 50 -7.00 -5.87 2.14
C VAL A 50 -7.69 -4.82 1.29
N THR A 51 -8.06 -3.70 1.91
CA THR A 51 -8.66 -2.56 1.25
C THR A 51 -7.66 -1.41 1.20
N VAL A 52 -7.40 -0.91 0.01
CA VAL A 52 -6.54 0.25 -0.22
C VAL A 52 -7.41 1.43 -0.61
N ILE A 53 -7.42 2.48 0.20
CA ILE A 53 -8.25 3.66 0.01
C ILE A 53 -7.36 4.81 -0.46
N ASN A 54 -7.56 5.23 -1.69
CA ASN A 54 -6.91 6.42 -2.22
C ASN A 54 -7.79 7.64 -1.92
N SER A 55 -7.38 8.49 -1.01
CA SER A 55 -8.09 9.73 -0.66
C SER A 55 -7.80 10.88 -1.63
N SER A 56 -6.76 10.76 -2.45
CA SER A 56 -6.32 11.80 -3.39
C SER A 56 -5.77 11.19 -4.67
N GLY A 57 -6.04 11.82 -5.79
CA GLY A 57 -5.39 11.53 -7.09
C GLY A 57 -3.99 12.13 -7.22
N GLN A 58 -3.53 12.89 -6.23
CA GLN A 58 -2.24 13.57 -6.28
C GLN A 58 -1.09 12.55 -6.28
N PRO A 59 -0.08 12.68 -7.15
CA PRO A 59 1.11 11.86 -7.13
C PRO A 59 1.84 11.93 -5.79
N GLY A 60 2.39 10.82 -5.34
CA GLY A 60 3.12 10.76 -4.08
C GLY A 60 2.25 10.65 -2.82
N THR A 61 0.92 10.84 -2.92
CA THR A 61 0.04 10.69 -1.75
C THR A 61 -0.07 9.23 -1.34
N ALA A 62 0.07 8.98 -0.04
CA ALA A 62 -0.10 7.65 0.55
C ALA A 62 -1.55 7.18 0.43
N ALA A 63 -1.74 5.94 0.03
CA ALA A 63 -3.03 5.28 0.17
C ALA A 63 -3.16 4.71 1.58
N ALA A 64 -4.34 4.83 2.18
CA ALA A 64 -4.63 4.19 3.46
C ALA A 64 -4.89 2.69 3.24
N ILE A 65 -4.12 1.84 3.91
CA ILE A 65 -4.29 0.39 3.88
C ILE A 65 -5.11 -0.03 5.09
N ARG A 66 -6.10 -0.88 4.87
CA ARG A 66 -6.90 -1.51 5.92
C ARG A 66 -6.97 -3.00 5.69
N ILE A 67 -6.78 -3.76 6.76
CA ILE A 67 -6.84 -5.22 6.74
C ILE A 67 -8.04 -5.64 7.58
N ARG A 68 -8.98 -6.41 6.97
CA ARG A 68 -10.22 -6.88 7.61
C ARG A 68 -11.15 -5.78 8.13
N GLY A 69 -11.06 -4.56 7.57
CA GLY A 69 -11.96 -3.46 7.92
C GLY A 69 -11.44 -2.54 9.02
N ILE A 70 -12.33 -2.02 9.84
CA ILE A 70 -12.03 -1.06 10.90
C ILE A 70 -12.10 -1.79 12.24
N GLY A 71 -10.97 -2.04 12.87
CA GLY A 71 -10.87 -2.74 14.16
C GLY A 71 -10.92 -1.81 15.39
N THR A 72 -10.84 -0.49 15.21
CA THR A 72 -10.80 0.47 16.33
C THR A 72 -11.55 1.76 16.00
N VAL A 73 -12.17 2.35 17.00
CA VAL A 73 -12.88 3.63 16.90
C VAL A 73 -11.92 4.80 17.12
N ASN A 74 -11.08 4.72 18.15
CA ASN A 74 -10.23 5.83 18.59
C ASN A 74 -8.73 5.62 18.37
N GLY A 75 -8.31 4.43 17.92
CA GLY A 75 -6.89 4.11 17.69
C GLY A 75 -6.46 4.25 16.24
N SER A 76 -5.20 3.92 15.97
CA SER A 76 -4.68 3.80 14.61
C SER A 76 -5.46 2.73 13.84
N ARG A 77 -5.93 3.07 12.66
CA ARG A 77 -6.71 2.19 11.79
C ARG A 77 -5.87 1.48 10.73
N GLY A 78 -4.60 1.83 10.64
CA GLY A 78 -3.65 1.21 9.72
C GLY A 78 -3.05 -0.07 10.27
N PRO A 79 -2.50 -0.93 9.40
CA PRO A 79 -1.72 -2.08 9.83
C PRO A 79 -0.38 -1.64 10.43
N LEU A 80 0.26 -2.53 11.17
CA LEU A 80 1.65 -2.38 11.56
C LEU A 80 2.54 -2.72 10.36
N TYR A 81 3.48 -1.84 10.05
CA TYR A 81 4.52 -2.11 9.06
C TYR A 81 5.77 -2.63 9.75
N VAL A 82 6.36 -3.66 9.18
CA VAL A 82 7.62 -4.24 9.66
C VAL A 82 8.57 -4.32 8.47
N LEU A 83 9.69 -3.64 8.56
CA LEU A 83 10.73 -3.60 7.53
C LEU A 83 11.94 -4.43 8.00
N ASP A 84 12.27 -5.47 7.26
CA ASP A 84 13.39 -6.38 7.57
C ASP A 84 13.41 -6.85 9.04
N GLY A 85 12.24 -7.10 9.60
CA GLY A 85 12.10 -7.56 10.98
C GLY A 85 11.92 -6.48 12.03
N VAL A 86 12.09 -5.21 11.69
CA VAL A 86 11.96 -4.09 12.61
C VAL A 86 10.64 -3.33 12.39
N PRO A 87 9.86 -3.03 13.44
CA PRO A 87 8.68 -2.19 13.31
C PRO A 87 9.05 -0.81 12.74
N PHE A 88 8.34 -0.44 11.66
CA PHE A 88 8.57 0.80 10.93
C PHE A 88 7.41 1.78 11.17
N GLU A 89 7.70 2.92 11.76
CA GLU A 89 6.69 3.97 12.07
C GLU A 89 6.71 5.13 11.06
N GLY A 90 7.59 5.07 10.07
CA GLY A 90 7.72 6.08 9.03
C GLY A 90 6.64 5.96 7.94
N ASN A 91 6.77 6.84 6.96
CA ASN A 91 5.90 6.79 5.78
C ASN A 91 6.33 5.64 4.86
N ILE A 92 5.46 4.64 4.69
CA ILE A 92 5.74 3.48 3.84
C ILE A 92 6.09 3.86 2.38
N ASN A 93 5.63 5.01 1.90
CA ASN A 93 5.92 5.47 0.54
C ASN A 93 7.34 6.04 0.37
N SER A 94 8.10 6.19 1.45
CA SER A 94 9.52 6.54 1.36
C SER A 94 10.39 5.35 0.92
N ILE A 95 9.84 4.12 0.98
CA ILE A 95 10.53 2.92 0.54
C ILE A 95 10.34 2.79 -0.97
N ASN A 96 11.44 2.63 -1.70
CA ASN A 96 11.36 2.42 -3.14
C ASN A 96 10.81 1.00 -3.42
N PRO A 97 9.76 0.86 -4.24
CA PRO A 97 9.25 -0.46 -4.62
C PRO A 97 10.30 -1.38 -5.26
N GLY A 98 11.27 -0.80 -5.96
CA GLY A 98 12.37 -1.53 -6.58
C GLY A 98 13.32 -2.22 -5.58
N ASP A 99 13.38 -1.75 -4.34
CA ASP A 99 14.25 -2.31 -3.29
C ASP A 99 13.58 -3.48 -2.54
N ILE A 100 12.31 -3.77 -2.84
CA ILE A 100 11.56 -4.83 -2.16
C ILE A 100 11.80 -6.17 -2.85
N GLU A 101 12.05 -7.19 -2.05
CA GLU A 101 12.10 -8.57 -2.50
C GLU A 101 10.72 -9.22 -2.46
N ASN A 102 10.05 -9.11 -1.32
CA ASN A 102 8.69 -9.60 -1.12
C ASN A 102 7.96 -8.84 -0.02
N THR A 103 6.63 -8.93 -0.04
CA THR A 103 5.77 -8.36 0.99
C THR A 103 4.82 -9.44 1.50
N THR A 104 4.84 -9.71 2.80
CA THR A 104 3.95 -10.67 3.45
C THR A 104 2.88 -9.94 4.24
N ILE A 105 1.60 -10.23 3.96
CA ILE A 105 0.48 -9.64 4.66
C ILE A 105 -0.07 -10.67 5.64
N LEU A 106 0.07 -10.39 6.94
CA LEU A 106 -0.44 -11.20 8.03
C LEU A 106 -1.79 -10.62 8.46
N LYS A 107 -2.84 -11.43 8.27
CA LYS A 107 -4.22 -10.97 8.51
C LYS A 107 -4.85 -11.58 9.75
N ASP A 108 -4.32 -12.68 10.21
CA ASP A 108 -4.90 -13.49 11.28
C ASP A 108 -4.29 -13.15 12.63
N ALA A 109 -5.09 -13.26 13.70
CA ALA A 109 -4.63 -13.03 15.07
C ALA A 109 -3.48 -13.96 15.45
N ALA A 110 -3.52 -15.24 15.02
CA ALA A 110 -2.44 -16.19 15.26
C ALA A 110 -1.12 -15.74 14.59
N ALA A 111 -1.20 -15.21 13.36
CA ALA A 111 -0.05 -14.73 12.62
C ALA A 111 0.49 -13.40 13.18
N THR A 112 -0.38 -12.55 13.75
CA THR A 112 -0.01 -11.23 14.27
C THR A 112 0.33 -11.22 15.77
N ALA A 113 0.09 -12.33 16.47
CA ALA A 113 0.29 -12.46 17.92
C ALA A 113 1.71 -12.09 18.37
N ILE A 114 2.73 -12.40 17.55
CA ILE A 114 4.12 -12.07 17.83
C ILE A 114 4.41 -10.57 17.90
N TYR A 115 3.53 -9.73 17.32
CA TYR A 115 3.64 -8.28 17.32
C TYR A 115 2.79 -7.61 18.41
N GLY A 116 2.12 -8.43 19.25
CA GLY A 116 1.28 -7.97 20.34
C GLY A 116 0.11 -7.08 19.90
N SER A 117 -0.29 -6.14 20.74
CA SER A 117 -1.41 -5.22 20.49
C SER A 117 -1.22 -4.33 19.26
N ARG A 118 0.02 -4.04 18.87
CA ARG A 118 0.34 -3.25 17.67
C ARG A 118 -0.05 -3.97 16.37
N GLY A 119 -0.08 -5.32 16.39
CA GLY A 119 -0.51 -6.15 15.26
C GLY A 119 -2.02 -6.35 15.14
N ALA A 120 -2.84 -5.77 16.02
CA ALA A 120 -4.29 -6.01 16.08
C ALA A 120 -5.02 -5.68 14.77
N ASN A 121 -4.57 -4.68 14.02
CA ASN A 121 -5.13 -4.29 12.72
C ASN A 121 -4.47 -5.01 11.53
N GLY A 122 -3.72 -6.07 11.79
CA GLY A 122 -2.91 -6.78 10.80
C GLY A 122 -1.48 -6.24 10.71
N VAL A 123 -0.61 -7.02 10.07
CA VAL A 123 0.81 -6.68 9.91
C VAL A 123 1.20 -6.84 8.44
N VAL A 124 1.93 -5.88 7.93
CA VAL A 124 2.54 -5.91 6.60
C VAL A 124 4.05 -6.00 6.80
N VAL A 125 4.61 -7.18 6.53
CA VAL A 125 6.05 -7.44 6.60
C VAL A 125 6.64 -7.21 5.22
N ILE A 126 7.63 -6.32 5.15
CA ILE A 126 8.33 -5.95 3.93
C ILE A 126 9.77 -6.43 4.07
N ASN A 127 10.22 -7.23 3.15
CA ASN A 127 11.60 -7.67 3.08
C ASN A 127 12.28 -7.01 1.90
N THR A 128 13.43 -6.40 2.15
CA THR A 128 14.23 -5.75 1.11
C THR A 128 15.17 -6.73 0.42
N LYS A 129 15.55 -6.40 -0.80
CA LYS A 129 16.55 -7.14 -1.57
C LYS A 129 17.88 -7.12 -0.84
N LYS A 130 18.46 -8.29 -0.59
CA LYS A 130 19.77 -8.40 0.03
C LYS A 130 20.85 -8.33 -1.04
N GLY A 131 21.96 -7.65 -0.73
CA GLY A 131 23.11 -7.62 -1.62
C GLY A 131 23.65 -9.02 -1.94
N SER A 132 24.19 -9.19 -3.15
CA SER A 132 24.83 -10.43 -3.56
C SER A 132 26.09 -10.71 -2.75
N LYS A 133 26.23 -11.94 -2.25
CA LYS A 133 27.46 -12.40 -1.58
C LYS A 133 28.60 -12.72 -2.55
N THR A 134 28.32 -12.75 -3.85
CA THR A 134 29.26 -13.22 -4.90
C THR A 134 30.21 -12.12 -5.38
N GLY A 135 30.11 -10.91 -4.87
CA GLY A 135 31.06 -9.82 -5.17
C GLY A 135 30.86 -9.10 -6.52
N ASP A 136 29.96 -9.55 -7.36
CA ASP A 136 29.65 -8.86 -8.61
C ASP A 136 28.71 -7.67 -8.33
N ALA A 137 29.12 -6.49 -8.78
CA ALA A 137 28.28 -5.29 -8.67
C ALA A 137 27.20 -5.34 -9.78
N VAL A 138 25.95 -5.39 -9.36
CA VAL A 138 24.81 -5.24 -10.27
C VAL A 138 24.39 -3.78 -10.25
N ILE A 139 24.50 -3.11 -11.40
CA ILE A 139 24.07 -1.72 -11.58
C ILE A 139 22.72 -1.77 -12.32
N GLU A 140 21.66 -1.38 -11.63
CA GLU A 140 20.32 -1.31 -12.19
C GLU A 140 19.90 0.18 -12.29
N LEU A 141 19.58 0.64 -13.49
CA LEU A 141 19.13 2.00 -13.74
C LEU A 141 17.68 1.98 -14.21
N GLU A 142 16.76 2.49 -13.41
CA GLU A 142 15.36 2.60 -13.76
C GLU A 142 14.97 4.08 -13.90
N LEU A 143 14.50 4.46 -15.10
CA LEU A 143 14.03 5.81 -15.41
C LEU A 143 12.53 5.76 -15.67
N LYS A 144 11.74 6.47 -14.84
CA LYS A 144 10.29 6.62 -15.00
C LYS A 144 9.96 8.08 -15.28
N SER A 145 9.28 8.36 -16.41
CA SER A 145 8.75 9.69 -16.74
C SER A 145 7.23 9.60 -16.88
N GLY A 146 6.54 10.58 -16.33
CA GLY A 146 5.09 10.65 -16.41
C GLY A 146 4.60 12.09 -16.37
N GLN A 147 3.50 12.37 -17.08
CA GLN A 147 2.84 13.67 -17.06
C GLN A 147 1.46 13.54 -16.42
N ASN A 148 1.15 14.45 -15.52
CA ASN A 148 -0.19 14.60 -14.98
C ASN A 148 -0.96 15.62 -15.80
N MET A 149 -2.02 15.16 -16.45
CA MET A 149 -2.95 16.02 -17.17
C MET A 149 -4.29 16.04 -16.44
N SER A 150 -4.81 17.23 -16.19
CA SER A 150 -6.20 17.38 -15.72
C SER A 150 -7.14 17.17 -16.90
N LEU A 151 -7.85 16.03 -16.89
CA LEU A 151 -8.85 15.72 -17.92
C LEU A 151 -10.20 16.36 -17.62
N LEU A 152 -10.38 16.91 -16.42
CA LEU A 152 -11.60 17.62 -16.08
C LEU A 152 -11.54 19.05 -16.65
N PRO A 153 -12.60 19.48 -17.37
CA PRO A 153 -12.67 20.86 -17.81
C PRO A 153 -12.61 21.79 -16.60
N ARG A 154 -11.76 22.80 -16.67
CA ARG A 154 -11.75 23.87 -15.67
C ARG A 154 -12.99 24.73 -15.93
N TYR A 155 -13.99 24.55 -15.10
CA TYR A 155 -15.12 25.47 -15.10
C TYR A 155 -14.64 26.84 -14.63
N SER A 156 -15.09 27.89 -15.31
CA SER A 156 -14.82 29.25 -14.87
C SER A 156 -15.48 29.45 -13.51
N THR A 157 -14.68 29.89 -12.54
CA THR A 157 -15.22 30.26 -11.22
C THR A 157 -16.10 31.48 -11.36
N ILE A 158 -17.24 31.49 -10.70
CA ILE A 158 -18.14 32.64 -10.60
C ILE A 158 -17.34 33.76 -9.91
N LYS A 159 -17.14 34.86 -10.62
CA LYS A 159 -16.31 35.99 -10.15
C LYS A 159 -17.11 37.16 -9.63
N SER A 160 -18.41 37.20 -9.90
CA SER A 160 -19.26 38.30 -9.44
C SER A 160 -20.50 37.81 -8.69
N PRO A 161 -20.97 38.55 -7.65
CA PRO A 161 -22.20 38.24 -6.94
C PRO A 161 -23.40 38.16 -7.84
N GLU A 162 -23.47 38.98 -8.91
CA GLU A 162 -24.55 39.00 -9.88
C GLU A 162 -24.69 37.70 -10.66
N GLN A 163 -23.53 37.11 -11.09
CA GLN A 163 -23.55 35.82 -11.76
C GLN A 163 -24.01 34.70 -10.81
N TYR A 164 -23.63 34.78 -9.54
CA TYR A 164 -24.04 33.80 -8.52
C TYR A 164 -25.56 33.85 -8.33
N ILE A 165 -26.13 35.05 -8.19
CA ILE A 165 -27.58 35.24 -8.03
C ILE A 165 -28.33 34.76 -9.28
N GLY A 166 -27.84 35.06 -10.48
CA GLY A 166 -28.45 34.62 -11.74
C GLY A 166 -28.51 33.09 -11.85
N LEU A 167 -27.38 32.40 -11.58
CA LEU A 167 -27.31 30.95 -11.65
C LEU A 167 -28.15 30.25 -10.56
N THR A 168 -28.21 30.82 -9.35
CA THR A 168 -29.10 30.29 -8.31
C THR A 168 -30.56 30.47 -8.65
N TRP A 169 -30.95 31.61 -9.26
CA TRP A 169 -32.30 31.86 -9.74
C TRP A 169 -32.72 30.90 -10.85
N GLU A 170 -31.87 30.70 -11.85
CA GLU A 170 -32.10 29.70 -12.91
C GLU A 170 -32.23 28.27 -12.37
N GLY A 171 -31.39 27.90 -11.37
CA GLY A 171 -31.46 26.60 -10.70
C GLY A 171 -32.76 26.38 -9.92
N TRP A 172 -33.44 27.44 -9.48
CA TRP A 172 -34.72 27.37 -8.80
C TRP A 172 -35.89 27.25 -9.80
N PHE A 173 -35.79 27.91 -10.95
CA PHE A 173 -36.86 27.91 -11.95
C PHE A 173 -36.89 26.65 -12.82
N ASN A 174 -35.75 25.96 -12.97
CA ASN A 174 -35.64 24.74 -13.78
C ASN A 174 -35.87 23.44 -12.99
N ARG A 175 -36.41 23.52 -11.79
CA ARG A 175 -36.85 22.39 -10.96
C ARG A 175 -38.34 22.23 -11.11
#